data_9ac4803592db034968f69117f5e1ef23
#
_entry.id   9ac4803592db034968f69117f5e1ef23
#
_cell.length_a   1.000
_cell.length_b   1.000
_cell.length_c   1.000
_cell.angle_alpha   90.00
_cell.angle_beta   90.00
_cell.angle_gamma   90.00
#
_symmetry.space_group_name_H-M   'P 1'
#
loop_
_entity.id
_entity.type
_entity.pdbx_description
1 polymer ?
#
loop_
_entity_poly.entity_id
_entity_poly.type
_entity_poly.pdbx_seq_one_letter_code
_entity_poly.pdbx_strand_id
1 'polypeptide(L)'
;SGKSMLAKRIPSILPDMSFDEMIETTKIHSIAGTLKHDGLITTRPFRSPHHTVTPVGLGGGGTGTIRPGEVSLANNGVLFLDELPEFSRTALEVLRQPIEDGSITISRSGQKCTYPCSIMVVAAMNPCPCGYYGDPTRKCTCSEQKIKRYLNRISGPLLDRFDIHVEVPAVKFEELRDT
;
A
#
# COMPACT_ATOMS: atom_id res chain seq x y z
N SER A 1 -13.53 11.70 3.28
CA SER A 1 -12.18 12.20 3.56
C SER A 1 -11.34 12.14 2.29
N GLY A 2 -10.58 13.18 1.98
CA GLY A 2 -9.76 13.28 0.76
C GLY A 2 -8.48 12.42 0.73
N LYS A 3 -8.22 11.57 1.74
CA LYS A 3 -6.98 10.77 1.87
C LYS A 3 -6.64 9.96 0.63
N SER A 4 -7.58 9.16 0.15
CA SER A 4 -7.38 8.30 -1.04
C SER A 4 -7.19 9.11 -2.33
N MET A 5 -7.82 10.30 -2.43
CA MET A 5 -7.64 11.21 -3.55
C MET A 5 -6.23 11.84 -3.53
N LEU A 6 -5.76 12.26 -2.37
CA LEU A 6 -4.41 12.78 -2.20
C LEU A 6 -3.35 11.70 -2.51
N ALA A 7 -3.53 10.48 -1.99
CA ALA A 7 -2.62 9.37 -2.26
C ALA A 7 -2.45 9.07 -3.76
N LYS A 8 -3.53 9.14 -4.55
CA LYS A 8 -3.48 8.95 -6.00
C LYS A 8 -2.68 10.02 -6.75
N ARG A 9 -2.40 11.16 -6.13
CA ARG A 9 -1.58 12.23 -6.72
C ARG A 9 -0.09 12.09 -6.43
N ILE A 10 0.30 11.24 -5.48
CA ILE A 10 1.70 11.05 -5.10
C ILE A 10 2.58 10.68 -6.30
N PRO A 11 2.20 9.76 -7.21
CA PRO A 11 3.05 9.45 -8.36
C PRO A 11 3.40 10.66 -9.22
N SER A 12 2.54 11.67 -9.30
CA SER A 12 2.77 12.86 -10.14
C SER A 12 3.76 13.88 -9.56
N ILE A 13 4.15 13.71 -8.31
CA ILE A 13 5.17 14.56 -7.64
C ILE A 13 6.49 13.84 -7.42
N LEU A 14 6.56 12.54 -7.73
CA LEU A 14 7.80 11.77 -7.69
C LEU A 14 8.67 12.09 -8.92
N PRO A 15 10.00 11.98 -8.80
CA PRO A 15 10.90 12.09 -9.95
C PRO A 15 10.54 11.13 -11.07
N ASP A 16 10.79 11.52 -12.32
CA ASP A 16 10.62 10.62 -13.47
C ASP A 16 11.42 9.33 -13.31
N MET A 17 10.94 8.27 -13.94
CA MET A 17 11.66 6.99 -13.92
C MET A 17 12.88 7.05 -14.81
N SER A 18 14.00 6.49 -14.34
CA SER A 18 15.15 6.22 -15.19
C SER A 18 14.82 5.14 -16.23
N PHE A 19 15.63 5.02 -17.27
CA PHE A 19 15.42 3.99 -18.29
C PHE A 19 15.50 2.57 -17.70
N ASP A 20 16.42 2.34 -16.75
CA ASP A 20 16.56 1.04 -16.08
C ASP A 20 15.32 0.73 -15.21
N GLU A 21 14.78 1.71 -14.49
CA GLU A 21 13.53 1.56 -13.74
C GLU A 21 12.34 1.24 -14.66
N MET A 22 12.27 1.87 -15.85
CA MET A 22 11.22 1.58 -16.84
C MET A 22 11.30 0.13 -17.34
N ILE A 23 12.51 -0.35 -17.66
CA ILE A 23 12.74 -1.73 -18.11
C ILE A 23 12.37 -2.72 -17.01
N GLU A 24 12.84 -2.50 -15.79
CA GLU A 24 12.60 -3.38 -14.64
C GLU A 24 11.09 -3.48 -14.33
N THR A 25 10.42 -2.34 -14.26
CA THR A 25 8.97 -2.27 -14.03
C THR A 25 8.20 -2.98 -15.14
N THR A 26 8.57 -2.75 -16.40
CA THR A 26 7.93 -3.38 -17.55
C THR A 26 8.09 -4.91 -17.52
N LYS A 27 9.29 -5.43 -17.18
CA LYS A 27 9.54 -6.88 -17.02
C LYS A 27 8.59 -7.50 -15.99
N ILE A 28 8.45 -6.87 -14.81
CA ILE A 28 7.58 -7.38 -13.74
C ILE A 28 6.12 -7.44 -14.23
N HIS A 29 5.65 -6.38 -14.86
CA HIS A 29 4.28 -6.31 -15.38
C HIS A 29 4.04 -7.28 -16.55
N SER A 30 5.06 -7.55 -17.37
CA SER A 30 5.01 -8.57 -18.42
C SER A 30 4.85 -9.98 -17.83
N ILE A 31 5.67 -10.33 -16.85
CA ILE A 31 5.59 -11.61 -16.14
C ILE A 31 4.22 -11.80 -15.47
N ALA A 32 3.66 -10.72 -14.92
CA ALA A 32 2.34 -10.73 -14.30
C ALA A 32 1.19 -10.84 -15.32
N GLY A 33 1.46 -10.57 -16.61
CA GLY A 33 0.42 -10.49 -17.65
C GLY A 33 -0.48 -9.25 -17.51
N THR A 34 0.04 -8.16 -16.93
CA THR A 34 -0.71 -6.92 -16.66
C THR A 34 -0.33 -5.77 -17.59
N LEU A 35 0.55 -6.00 -18.57
CA LEU A 35 0.82 -5.02 -19.62
C LEU A 35 -0.43 -4.81 -20.47
N LYS A 36 -0.83 -3.55 -20.63
CA LYS A 36 -2.00 -3.17 -21.43
C LYS A 36 -1.66 -2.88 -22.89
N HIS A 37 -0.41 -2.53 -23.17
CA HIS A 37 0.09 -2.12 -24.49
C HIS A 37 1.51 -2.65 -24.69
N ASP A 38 1.90 -2.82 -25.95
CA ASP A 38 3.28 -3.10 -26.31
C ASP A 38 4.11 -1.83 -26.11
N GLY A 39 5.07 -1.88 -25.20
CA GLY A 39 5.96 -0.77 -24.91
C GLY A 39 6.42 -0.72 -23.45
N LEU A 40 7.27 0.25 -23.17
CA LEU A 40 7.77 0.47 -21.80
C LEU A 40 6.72 1.19 -20.95
N ILE A 41 6.66 0.79 -19.67
CA ILE A 41 5.97 1.57 -18.65
C ILE A 41 6.85 2.76 -18.31
N THR A 42 6.39 3.96 -18.63
CA THR A 42 7.14 5.22 -18.43
C THR A 42 6.68 6.02 -17.23
N THR A 43 5.58 5.61 -16.60
CA THR A 43 5.03 6.28 -15.41
C THR A 43 5.13 5.38 -14.20
N ARG A 44 5.42 5.97 -13.03
CA ARG A 44 5.52 5.22 -11.77
C ARG A 44 4.21 4.50 -11.47
N PRO A 45 4.24 3.18 -11.22
CA PRO A 45 3.05 2.42 -10.89
C PRO A 45 2.37 2.95 -9.62
N PHE A 46 1.05 2.94 -9.61
CA PHE A 46 0.24 3.15 -8.42
C PHE A 46 -0.65 1.92 -8.19
N ARG A 47 -0.36 1.19 -7.12
CA ARG A 47 -1.13 0.00 -6.74
C ARG A 47 -1.91 0.29 -5.47
N SER A 48 -3.20 -0.05 -5.48
CA SER A 48 -4.08 0.15 -4.33
C SER A 48 -4.96 -1.09 -4.15
N PRO A 49 -4.39 -2.18 -3.60
CA PRO A 49 -5.16 -3.38 -3.34
C PRO A 49 -6.22 -3.11 -2.27
N HIS A 50 -7.37 -3.76 -2.42
CA HIS A 50 -8.41 -3.72 -1.40
C HIS A 50 -7.95 -4.48 -0.14
N HIS A 51 -8.42 -4.09 1.04
CA HIS A 51 -8.01 -4.72 2.31
C HIS A 51 -8.35 -6.22 2.42
N THR A 52 -9.22 -6.73 1.55
CA THR A 52 -9.52 -8.18 1.45
C THR A 52 -8.49 -8.98 0.64
N VAL A 53 -7.42 -8.33 0.15
CA VAL A 53 -6.35 -9.00 -0.58
C VAL A 53 -5.73 -10.13 0.26
N THR A 54 -5.50 -11.28 -0.37
CA THR A 54 -4.83 -12.40 0.29
C THR A 54 -3.33 -12.14 0.42
N PRO A 55 -2.61 -12.79 1.38
CA PRO A 55 -1.15 -12.73 1.44
C PRO A 55 -0.46 -13.07 0.11
N VAL A 56 -1.01 -14.05 -0.63
CA VAL A 56 -0.51 -14.43 -1.96
C VAL A 56 -0.79 -13.34 -3.00
N GLY A 57 -1.96 -12.72 -2.97
CA GLY A 57 -2.28 -11.59 -3.86
C GLY A 57 -1.37 -10.40 -3.61
N LEU A 58 -1.03 -10.13 -2.34
CA LEU A 58 -0.16 -9.03 -1.97
C LEU A 58 1.32 -9.31 -2.29
N GLY A 59 1.85 -10.45 -1.84
CA GLY A 59 3.27 -10.80 -1.97
C GLY A 59 3.62 -11.53 -3.27
N GLY A 60 2.67 -12.20 -3.87
CA GLY A 60 2.89 -13.04 -5.03
C GLY A 60 2.87 -14.54 -4.70
N GLY A 61 2.84 -15.36 -5.72
CA GLY A 61 2.75 -16.81 -5.63
C GLY A 61 2.01 -17.41 -6.82
N GLY A 62 1.43 -18.59 -6.63
CA GLY A 62 0.64 -19.28 -7.65
C GLY A 62 0.82 -20.79 -7.57
N THR A 63 -0.05 -21.52 -8.25
CA THR A 63 0.04 -22.97 -8.49
C THR A 63 0.66 -23.16 -9.89
N GLY A 64 1.91 -23.60 -9.97
CA GLY A 64 2.65 -23.72 -11.23
C GLY A 64 3.69 -22.61 -11.37
N THR A 65 3.44 -21.62 -12.19
CA THR A 65 4.36 -20.47 -12.36
C THR A 65 4.20 -19.46 -11.23
N ILE A 66 5.32 -19.09 -10.58
CA ILE A 66 5.35 -18.02 -9.56
C ILE A 66 5.08 -16.68 -10.23
N ARG A 67 4.01 -16.01 -9.82
CA ARG A 67 3.64 -14.67 -10.32
C ARG A 67 3.91 -13.60 -9.27
N PRO A 68 4.35 -12.40 -9.68
CA PRO A 68 4.51 -11.26 -8.78
C PRO A 68 3.14 -10.82 -8.22
N GLY A 69 3.14 -10.37 -6.96
CA GLY A 69 1.97 -9.79 -6.31
C GLY A 69 1.94 -8.26 -6.39
N GLU A 70 0.97 -7.64 -5.70
CA GLU A 70 0.77 -6.20 -5.70
C GLU A 70 2.01 -5.41 -5.25
N VAL A 71 2.79 -5.97 -4.33
CA VAL A 71 4.05 -5.35 -3.85
C VAL A 71 5.05 -5.23 -4.99
N SER A 72 5.28 -6.32 -5.74
CA SER A 72 6.20 -6.30 -6.88
C SER A 72 5.65 -5.47 -8.04
N LEU A 73 4.33 -5.46 -8.26
CA LEU A 73 3.67 -4.62 -9.27
C LEU A 73 3.75 -3.12 -8.94
N ALA A 74 4.02 -2.76 -7.68
CA ALA A 74 4.26 -1.39 -7.25
C ALA A 74 5.73 -0.97 -7.37
N ASN A 75 6.63 -1.87 -7.83
CA ASN A 75 8.06 -1.57 -7.93
C ASN A 75 8.33 -0.27 -8.68
N ASN A 76 9.26 0.55 -8.17
CA ASN A 76 9.57 1.90 -8.64
C ASN A 76 8.39 2.89 -8.58
N GLY A 77 7.39 2.60 -7.76
CA GLY A 77 6.17 3.39 -7.63
C GLY A 77 5.58 3.40 -6.22
N VAL A 78 4.26 3.46 -6.14
CA VAL A 78 3.52 3.63 -4.89
C VAL A 78 2.61 2.43 -4.62
N LEU A 79 2.73 1.88 -3.42
CA LEU A 79 1.76 0.93 -2.86
C LEU A 79 0.90 1.67 -1.83
N PHE A 80 -0.37 1.89 -2.16
CA PHE A 80 -1.32 2.56 -1.28
C PHE A 80 -2.23 1.56 -0.57
N LEU A 81 -2.22 1.58 0.75
CA LEU A 81 -3.02 0.73 1.63
C LEU A 81 -4.08 1.59 2.33
N ASP A 82 -5.28 1.64 1.77
CA ASP A 82 -6.39 2.34 2.41
C ASP A 82 -7.00 1.45 3.50
N GLU A 83 -7.50 2.06 4.57
CA GLU A 83 -8.07 1.34 5.72
C GLU A 83 -7.10 0.30 6.31
N LEU A 84 -5.85 0.69 6.53
CA LEU A 84 -4.75 -0.19 6.96
C LEU A 84 -5.13 -1.20 8.06
N PRO A 85 -5.87 -0.84 9.14
CA PRO A 85 -6.27 -1.80 10.17
C PRO A 85 -7.29 -2.85 9.72
N GLU A 86 -7.88 -2.73 8.53
CA GLU A 86 -8.83 -3.72 8.02
C GLU A 86 -8.16 -4.86 7.23
N PHE A 87 -6.89 -4.69 6.85
CA PHE A 87 -6.11 -5.78 6.27
C PHE A 87 -5.92 -6.92 7.29
N SER A 88 -5.87 -8.15 6.78
CA SER A 88 -5.52 -9.28 7.65
C SER A 88 -4.08 -9.14 8.14
N ARG A 89 -3.82 -9.56 9.38
CA ARG A 89 -2.48 -9.52 9.96
C ARG A 89 -1.46 -10.28 9.11
N THR A 90 -1.86 -11.42 8.56
CA THR A 90 -1.00 -12.23 7.69
C THR A 90 -0.67 -11.53 6.37
N ALA A 91 -1.56 -10.71 5.81
CA ALA A 91 -1.26 -9.90 4.63
C ALA A 91 -0.28 -8.78 4.98
N LEU A 92 -0.47 -8.09 6.11
CA LEU A 92 0.44 -7.02 6.54
C LEU A 92 1.86 -7.53 6.85
N GLU A 93 2.01 -8.74 7.40
CA GLU A 93 3.33 -9.33 7.67
C GLU A 93 4.13 -9.58 6.36
N VAL A 94 3.47 -9.77 5.22
CA VAL A 94 4.15 -9.90 3.91
C VAL A 94 4.92 -8.63 3.54
N LEU A 95 4.49 -7.47 4.02
CA LEU A 95 5.12 -6.18 3.70
C LEU A 95 6.46 -5.97 4.39
N ARG A 96 6.76 -6.71 5.46
CA ARG A 96 7.99 -6.49 6.24
C ARG A 96 9.25 -6.68 5.41
N GLN A 97 9.36 -7.79 4.70
CA GLN A 97 10.53 -8.07 3.87
C GLN A 97 10.72 -7.03 2.76
N PRO A 98 9.71 -6.70 1.93
CA PRO A 98 9.88 -5.68 0.89
C PRO A 98 10.30 -4.31 1.42
N ILE A 99 9.75 -3.88 2.56
CA ILE A 99 10.07 -2.57 3.14
C ILE A 99 11.51 -2.57 3.70
N GLU A 100 11.99 -3.69 4.26
CA GLU A 100 13.34 -3.78 4.84
C GLU A 100 14.41 -4.03 3.77
N ASP A 101 14.15 -4.97 2.86
CA ASP A 101 15.15 -5.52 1.94
C ASP A 101 15.04 -4.93 0.51
N GLY A 102 13.99 -4.16 0.20
CA GLY A 102 13.71 -3.70 -1.16
C GLY A 102 13.45 -4.84 -2.15
N SER A 103 13.13 -6.02 -1.67
CA SER A 103 12.87 -7.21 -2.47
C SER A 103 11.93 -8.18 -1.76
N ILE A 104 11.24 -9.02 -2.52
CA ILE A 104 10.43 -10.10 -1.99
C ILE A 104 10.81 -11.44 -2.60
N THR A 105 11.03 -12.42 -1.75
CA THR A 105 11.35 -13.79 -2.17
C THR A 105 10.15 -14.71 -1.97
N ILE A 106 9.72 -15.33 -3.04
CA ILE A 106 8.61 -16.28 -3.07
C ILE A 106 9.18 -17.68 -3.28
N SER A 107 8.90 -18.58 -2.34
CA SER A 107 9.33 -20.00 -2.43
C SER A 107 8.09 -20.89 -2.54
N ARG A 108 7.99 -21.68 -3.60
CA ARG A 108 6.88 -22.62 -3.84
C ARG A 108 7.35 -23.86 -4.59
N SER A 109 6.96 -25.04 -4.10
CA SER A 109 7.17 -26.33 -4.79
C SER A 109 8.60 -26.53 -5.34
N GLY A 110 9.62 -26.17 -4.54
CA GLY A 110 11.02 -26.28 -4.96
C GLY A 110 11.53 -25.16 -5.86
N GLN A 111 10.67 -24.24 -6.28
CA GLN A 111 11.06 -23.04 -7.02
C GLN A 111 11.21 -21.85 -6.08
N LYS A 112 12.20 -21.00 -6.33
CA LYS A 112 12.44 -19.75 -5.62
C LYS A 112 12.58 -18.63 -6.64
N CYS A 113 11.80 -17.57 -6.44
CA CYS A 113 11.86 -16.37 -7.27
C CYS A 113 11.93 -15.13 -6.39
N THR A 114 12.84 -14.22 -6.72
CA THR A 114 12.98 -12.94 -6.01
C THR A 114 12.62 -11.82 -6.97
N TYR A 115 11.71 -10.96 -6.54
CA TYR A 115 11.31 -9.75 -7.26
C TYR A 115 11.81 -8.51 -6.53
N PRO A 116 12.29 -7.48 -7.26
CA PRO A 116 12.60 -6.19 -6.66
C PRO A 116 11.31 -5.50 -6.18
N CYS A 117 11.42 -4.72 -5.12
CA CYS A 117 10.31 -4.01 -4.49
C CYS A 117 10.79 -2.65 -3.97
N SER A 118 11.36 -1.81 -4.86
CA SER A 118 11.67 -0.41 -4.54
C SER A 118 10.35 0.38 -4.53
N ILE A 119 9.66 0.39 -3.40
CA ILE A 119 8.31 0.94 -3.27
C ILE A 119 8.24 2.06 -2.25
N MET A 120 7.43 3.07 -2.54
CA MET A 120 6.92 3.98 -1.53
C MET A 120 5.61 3.41 -0.97
N VAL A 121 5.62 2.99 0.30
CA VAL A 121 4.39 2.55 0.97
C VAL A 121 3.67 3.76 1.55
N VAL A 122 2.43 3.95 1.13
CA VAL A 122 1.54 4.98 1.66
C VAL A 122 0.35 4.27 2.29
N ALA A 123 0.07 4.55 3.55
CA ALA A 123 -1.06 3.97 4.25
C ALA A 123 -2.02 5.05 4.75
N ALA A 124 -3.30 4.75 4.73
CA ALA A 124 -4.32 5.59 5.35
C ALA A 124 -5.12 4.78 6.36
N MET A 125 -5.48 5.41 7.47
CA MET A 125 -6.34 4.82 8.48
C MET A 125 -7.21 5.87 9.14
N ASN A 126 -8.29 5.42 9.73
CA ASN A 126 -9.11 6.25 10.61
C ASN A 126 -8.61 6.11 12.06
N PRO A 127 -8.88 7.09 12.93
CA PRO A 127 -8.45 7.03 14.33
C PRO A 127 -9.19 5.97 15.15
N CYS A 128 -10.33 5.49 14.66
CA CYS A 128 -11.13 4.43 15.27
C CYS A 128 -12.12 3.85 14.24
N PRO A 129 -12.84 2.75 14.53
CA PRO A 129 -13.80 2.15 13.61
C PRO A 129 -14.93 3.07 13.16
N CYS A 130 -15.41 4.01 14.00
CA CYS A 130 -16.44 4.98 13.60
C CYS A 130 -15.85 6.23 12.91
N GLY A 131 -14.52 6.44 12.98
CA GLY A 131 -13.81 7.55 12.34
C GLY A 131 -13.80 8.86 13.12
N TYR A 132 -14.45 8.95 14.29
CA TYR A 132 -14.68 10.21 15.02
C TYR A 132 -13.91 10.35 16.33
N TYR A 133 -12.96 9.47 16.62
CA TYR A 133 -12.13 9.61 17.81
C TYR A 133 -11.21 10.84 17.65
N GLY A 134 -11.32 11.78 18.59
CA GLY A 134 -10.59 13.06 18.51
C GLY A 134 -11.26 14.13 17.63
N ASP A 135 -12.41 13.85 17.00
CA ASP A 135 -13.13 14.83 16.19
C ASP A 135 -13.81 15.87 17.08
N PRO A 136 -13.57 17.19 16.86
CA PRO A 136 -14.16 18.24 17.69
C PRO A 136 -15.66 18.47 17.39
N THR A 137 -16.17 18.02 16.24
CA THR A 137 -17.54 18.29 15.77
C THR A 137 -18.48 17.10 15.99
N ARG A 138 -17.95 15.89 16.09
CA ARG A 138 -18.72 14.65 16.22
C ARG A 138 -18.19 13.77 17.35
N LYS A 139 -19.11 13.31 18.19
CA LYS A 139 -18.74 12.42 19.31
C LYS A 139 -18.45 11.00 18.80
N CYS A 140 -17.29 10.46 19.19
CA CYS A 140 -16.96 9.07 18.99
C CYS A 140 -17.90 8.15 19.77
N THR A 141 -18.39 7.09 19.14
CA THR A 141 -19.29 6.08 19.74
C THR A 141 -18.54 4.79 20.12
N CYS A 142 -17.24 4.72 19.88
CA CYS A 142 -16.43 3.53 20.17
C CYS A 142 -16.02 3.50 21.64
N SER A 143 -16.06 2.33 22.28
CA SER A 143 -15.43 2.14 23.59
C SER A 143 -13.90 2.16 23.45
N GLU A 144 -13.20 2.51 24.53
CA GLU A 144 -11.73 2.49 24.55
C GLU A 144 -11.15 1.13 24.17
N GLN A 145 -11.76 0.04 24.63
CA GLN A 145 -11.35 -1.31 24.26
C GLN A 145 -11.47 -1.58 22.76
N LYS A 146 -12.53 -1.06 22.12
CA LYS A 146 -12.75 -1.19 20.68
C LYS A 146 -11.71 -0.39 19.89
N ILE A 147 -11.37 0.82 20.34
CA ILE A 147 -10.32 1.65 19.75
C ILE A 147 -8.97 0.95 19.86
N LYS A 148 -8.57 0.50 21.07
CA LYS A 148 -7.32 -0.23 21.28
C LYS A 148 -7.21 -1.48 20.41
N ARG A 149 -8.29 -2.28 20.34
CA ARG A 149 -8.32 -3.48 19.50
C ARG A 149 -8.16 -3.16 18.01
N TYR A 150 -8.73 -2.06 17.55
CA TYR A 150 -8.63 -1.60 16.15
C TYR A 150 -7.19 -1.16 15.83
N LEU A 151 -6.57 -0.35 16.67
CA LEU A 151 -5.20 0.11 16.47
C LEU A 151 -4.17 -1.03 16.59
N ASN A 152 -4.38 -1.96 17.51
CA ASN A 152 -3.49 -3.11 17.73
C ASN A 152 -3.53 -4.16 16.60
N ARG A 153 -4.36 -3.99 15.57
CA ARG A 153 -4.30 -4.83 14.37
C ARG A 153 -3.01 -4.61 13.59
N ILE A 154 -2.44 -3.41 13.68
CA ILE A 154 -1.16 -3.09 13.08
C ILE A 154 -0.08 -3.36 14.11
N SER A 155 0.92 -4.17 13.75
CA SER A 155 2.03 -4.47 14.66
C SER A 155 2.93 -3.24 14.84
N GLY A 156 3.47 -3.05 16.07
CA GLY A 156 4.45 -2.00 16.36
C GLY A 156 5.61 -2.01 15.36
N PRO A 157 6.28 -3.17 15.14
CA PRO A 157 7.36 -3.26 14.15
C PRO A 157 7.01 -2.83 12.73
N LEU A 158 5.75 -2.98 12.30
CA LEU A 158 5.32 -2.46 11.01
C LEU A 158 5.12 -0.95 11.03
N LEU A 159 4.56 -0.40 12.12
CA LEU A 159 4.41 1.05 12.28
C LEU A 159 5.76 1.76 12.33
N ASP A 160 6.76 1.17 12.98
CA ASP A 160 8.12 1.70 13.08
C ASP A 160 8.84 1.81 11.71
N ARG A 161 8.31 1.16 10.68
CA ARG A 161 8.82 1.23 9.29
C ARG A 161 8.23 2.40 8.48
N PHE A 162 7.21 3.06 8.99
CA PHE A 162 6.69 4.28 8.37
C PHE A 162 7.45 5.49 8.90
N ASP A 163 8.28 6.11 8.07
CA ASP A 163 9.14 7.22 8.44
C ASP A 163 8.37 8.52 8.73
N ILE A 164 7.19 8.67 8.12
CA ILE A 164 6.39 9.89 8.20
C ILE A 164 4.97 9.56 8.64
N HIS A 165 4.53 10.15 9.73
CA HIS A 165 3.18 10.07 10.24
C HIS A 165 2.51 11.44 10.12
N VAL A 166 1.39 11.52 9.40
CA VAL A 166 0.64 12.77 9.18
C VAL A 166 -0.76 12.63 9.74
N GLU A 167 -1.13 13.51 10.63
CA GLU A 167 -2.50 13.64 11.08
C GLU A 167 -3.27 14.59 10.16
N VAL A 168 -4.38 14.10 9.60
CA VAL A 168 -5.24 14.87 8.69
C VAL A 168 -6.53 15.24 9.43
N PRO A 169 -6.67 16.47 9.91
CA PRO A 169 -7.88 16.90 10.60
C PRO A 169 -9.10 16.96 9.67
N ALA A 170 -10.28 16.96 10.25
CA ALA A 170 -11.51 17.21 9.51
C ALA A 170 -11.55 18.67 9.02
N VAL A 171 -11.72 18.88 7.72
CA VAL A 171 -11.91 20.22 7.12
C VAL A 171 -13.38 20.61 7.26
N LYS A 172 -13.65 21.83 7.72
CA LYS A 172 -15.02 22.36 7.79
C LYS A 172 -15.55 22.59 6.37
N PHE A 173 -16.86 22.31 6.19
CA PHE A 173 -17.49 22.45 4.87
C PHE A 173 -17.40 23.88 4.31
N GLU A 174 -17.38 24.88 5.19
CA GLU A 174 -17.23 26.30 4.84
C GLU A 174 -15.88 26.59 4.17
N GLU A 175 -14.81 25.96 4.64
CA GLU A 175 -13.45 26.10 4.09
C GLU A 175 -13.28 25.45 2.69
N LEU A 176 -14.22 24.59 2.27
CA LEU A 176 -14.22 23.96 0.95
C LEU A 176 -14.96 24.79 -0.11
N ARG A 177 -15.68 25.85 0.28
CA ARG A 177 -16.45 26.71 -0.64
C ARG A 177 -15.68 27.92 -1.14
N ASP A 178 -14.55 28.24 -0.53
CA ASP A 178 -13.73 29.44 -0.84
C ASP A 178 -12.62 29.15 -1.87
N THR A 179 -12.86 28.21 -2.82
CA THR A 179 -11.99 27.93 -3.97
C THR A 179 -12.73 28.07 -5.28
#